data_0d900c2ecaebf29ab52bfa38e0a6dc44
#
_entry.id   0d900c2ecaebf29ab52bfa38e0a6dc44
#
_cell.length_a   1.000
_cell.length_b   1.000
_cell.length_c   1.000
_cell.angle_alpha   90.00
_cell.angle_beta   90.00
_cell.angle_gamma   90.00
#
_symmetry.space_group_name_H-M   'P 1'
#
loop_
_entity.id
_entity.type
_entity.pdbx_description
1 polymer ?
#
loop_
_entity_poly.entity_id
_entity_poly.type
_entity_poly.pdbx_seq_one_letter_code
_entity_poly.pdbx_strand_id
1 'polypeptide(L)'
;MTDPLLTDGRLPIAERSDEAARTHLFWGLKDAFDGPATAWQLAEDIEKAEVLCLPAGTRPDELNALLRADPLRPVLVTGDPVDAAQRRAQLGEARAVALRLRELQAAVGRMYKDDLYRLVLGFAYTRASGIHARLGTGRERGYGYDCDEVLHAAGSGPETSPILVSLAASGLLTERLAEVAHACPTCGSIQILFRDGCQACASPDVRAVDFIHHFRCGYQAPESRFSSRHGLYICPKCRRELRHFGLDYDKPGELTVCGACGHSASETTVHGRCLSCDARFPAADAPKLRLYNYALTGAGMHAALSGQARVFDPARLLEENLPLMPLDTLFMMARKLGALGNRSVVQTLLMTVCLNRAIAESQTTGEEIRLLVKIGVELVKLIRETDTAAYDRGNLYLLMPAATRADAQAVQSRMMNALLPVFNADILERLTWRAEAVDEFLVSASGTGLVGAR
;
A
#
# COMPACT_ATOMS: atom_id res chain seq x y z
N MET A 1 32.06 22.37 -5.04
CA MET A 1 32.36 20.96 -4.75
C MET A 1 31.17 20.18 -5.22
N THR A 2 31.24 19.65 -6.41
CA THR A 2 30.19 18.89 -7.11
C THR A 2 30.26 17.45 -6.66
N ASP A 3 29.12 16.96 -6.20
CA ASP A 3 28.88 15.59 -5.71
C ASP A 3 29.10 14.56 -6.85
N PRO A 4 29.96 13.55 -6.71
CA PRO A 4 30.28 12.61 -7.78
C PRO A 4 29.33 11.42 -7.91
N LEU A 5 28.10 11.46 -7.34
CA LEU A 5 27.15 10.34 -7.31
C LEU A 5 26.00 10.44 -8.33
N LEU A 6 26.09 11.32 -9.33
CA LEU A 6 25.14 11.40 -10.44
C LEU A 6 25.73 10.84 -11.75
N THR A 7 26.39 9.71 -11.69
CA THR A 7 26.64 8.94 -12.90
C THR A 7 25.54 7.90 -13.05
N ASP A 8 24.79 8.07 -14.12
CA ASP A 8 23.82 7.20 -14.75
C ASP A 8 24.15 5.71 -14.44
N GLY A 9 23.32 5.07 -13.59
CA GLY A 9 23.53 3.69 -13.14
C GLY A 9 23.34 2.62 -14.23
N ARG A 10 23.65 2.92 -15.45
CA ARG A 10 23.74 1.96 -16.56
C ARG A 10 25.04 1.18 -16.39
N LEU A 11 24.91 -0.04 -15.87
CA LEU A 11 26.01 -1.01 -15.91
C LEU A 11 26.46 -1.17 -17.37
N PRO A 12 27.76 -1.09 -17.65
CA PRO A 12 28.27 -1.32 -19.00
C PRO A 12 27.92 -2.76 -19.42
N ILE A 13 27.06 -2.87 -20.42
CA ILE A 13 26.88 -4.13 -21.15
C ILE A 13 28.24 -4.36 -21.83
N ALA A 14 28.98 -5.34 -21.34
CA ALA A 14 30.17 -5.81 -22.07
C ALA A 14 29.67 -6.27 -23.45
N GLU A 15 29.91 -5.45 -24.46
CA GLU A 15 29.70 -5.81 -25.86
C GLU A 15 30.62 -7.00 -26.19
N ARG A 16 30.12 -8.20 -25.99
CA ARG A 16 30.73 -9.38 -26.60
C ARG A 16 30.33 -9.37 -28.05
N SER A 17 31.30 -9.18 -28.90
CA SER A 17 31.15 -9.04 -30.35
C SER A 17 30.44 -10.22 -31.10
N ASP A 18 30.23 -11.35 -30.41
CA ASP A 18 29.51 -12.51 -30.94
C ASP A 18 28.00 -12.48 -30.73
N GLU A 19 27.46 -11.61 -29.83
CA GLU A 19 26.03 -11.58 -29.53
C GLU A 19 25.20 -10.74 -30.51
N ALA A 20 25.81 -9.83 -31.23
CA ALA A 20 25.15 -8.98 -32.22
C ALA A 20 24.56 -9.77 -33.43
N ALA A 21 25.02 -11.00 -33.65
CA ALA A 21 24.60 -11.84 -34.78
C ALA A 21 23.52 -12.87 -34.42
N ARG A 22 23.10 -13.00 -33.17
CA ARG A 22 22.09 -14.01 -32.77
C ARG A 22 20.67 -13.53 -33.03
N THR A 23 19.88 -14.42 -33.67
CA THR A 23 18.45 -14.24 -33.86
C THR A 23 17.70 -14.51 -32.55
N HIS A 24 16.82 -13.62 -32.17
CA HIS A 24 15.95 -13.78 -31.00
C HIS A 24 14.65 -14.46 -31.39
N LEU A 25 14.12 -15.32 -30.50
CA LEU A 25 12.85 -16.00 -30.73
C LEU A 25 11.72 -15.21 -30.04
N PHE A 26 10.67 -14.92 -30.79
CA PHE A 26 9.43 -14.32 -30.24
C PHE A 26 8.23 -15.22 -30.51
N TRP A 27 7.18 -15.07 -29.70
CA TRP A 27 5.91 -15.74 -29.89
C TRP A 27 4.76 -14.73 -29.87
N GLY A 28 3.83 -14.85 -30.82
CA GLY A 28 2.67 -13.97 -30.92
C GLY A 28 2.50 -13.31 -32.27
N LEU A 29 2.06 -12.04 -32.31
CA LEU A 29 1.73 -11.33 -33.53
C LEU A 29 2.96 -11.01 -34.37
N LYS A 30 2.98 -11.53 -35.62
CA LYS A 30 4.07 -11.34 -36.60
C LYS A 30 4.21 -9.87 -37.02
N ASP A 31 3.09 -9.16 -37.15
CA ASP A 31 3.04 -7.77 -37.60
C ASP A 31 3.55 -6.75 -36.58
N ALA A 32 3.92 -7.21 -35.37
CA ALA A 32 4.57 -6.38 -34.37
C ALA A 32 6.01 -5.94 -34.74
N PHE A 33 6.61 -6.59 -35.74
CA PHE A 33 8.02 -6.43 -36.10
C PHE A 33 8.21 -5.77 -37.47
N ASP A 34 8.19 -4.44 -37.51
CA ASP A 34 8.62 -3.64 -38.66
C ASP A 34 10.13 -3.37 -38.63
N GLY A 35 10.94 -4.34 -38.23
CA GLY A 35 12.40 -4.19 -38.15
C GLY A 35 13.11 -5.10 -39.15
N PRO A 36 14.42 -5.00 -39.36
CA PRO A 36 15.15 -5.91 -40.21
C PRO A 36 14.94 -7.33 -39.71
N ALA A 37 14.33 -8.16 -40.55
CA ALA A 37 13.92 -9.56 -40.31
C ALA A 37 15.07 -10.47 -39.84
N THR A 38 16.28 -9.96 -39.77
CA THR A 38 17.50 -10.72 -39.43
C THR A 38 17.74 -10.91 -37.94
N ALA A 39 17.09 -10.11 -37.07
CA ALA A 39 17.33 -10.16 -35.61
C ALA A 39 16.25 -10.92 -34.81
N TRP A 40 15.07 -11.17 -35.43
CA TRP A 40 13.93 -11.78 -34.75
C TRP A 40 13.30 -12.88 -35.58
N GLN A 41 12.99 -14.02 -34.99
CA GLN A 41 12.36 -15.16 -35.61
C GLN A 41 11.17 -15.64 -34.77
N LEU A 42 10.09 -16.03 -35.44
CA LEU A 42 8.91 -16.58 -34.76
C LEU A 42 9.26 -17.95 -34.16
N ALA A 43 8.98 -18.10 -32.88
CA ALA A 43 9.16 -19.37 -32.19
C ALA A 43 8.05 -20.35 -32.58
N GLU A 44 8.40 -21.60 -32.77
CA GLU A 44 7.45 -22.68 -33.03
C GLU A 44 6.62 -23.02 -31.78
N ASP A 45 7.18 -22.77 -30.59
CA ASP A 45 6.57 -23.07 -29.32
C ASP A 45 6.80 -21.89 -28.34
N ILE A 46 5.78 -21.59 -27.52
CA ILE A 46 5.85 -20.57 -26.50
C ILE A 46 6.96 -20.83 -25.47
N GLU A 47 7.28 -22.08 -25.18
CA GLU A 47 8.35 -22.42 -24.24
C GLU A 47 9.74 -22.01 -24.75
N LYS A 48 9.93 -21.98 -26.05
CA LYS A 48 11.19 -21.59 -26.72
C LYS A 48 11.29 -20.08 -26.92
N ALA A 49 10.18 -19.35 -26.81
CA ALA A 49 10.17 -17.92 -27.07
C ALA A 49 10.90 -17.15 -25.95
N GLU A 50 11.64 -16.12 -26.34
CA GLU A 50 12.35 -15.21 -25.45
C GLU A 50 11.55 -13.95 -25.13
N VAL A 51 10.66 -13.57 -26.06
CA VAL A 51 9.79 -12.41 -25.94
C VAL A 51 8.37 -12.81 -26.36
N LEU A 52 7.40 -12.31 -25.60
CA LEU A 52 5.98 -12.44 -25.93
C LEU A 52 5.48 -11.16 -26.58
N CYS A 53 4.80 -11.27 -27.72
CA CYS A 53 4.19 -10.15 -28.44
C CYS A 53 2.68 -10.34 -28.46
N LEU A 54 1.98 -9.55 -27.64
CA LEU A 54 0.55 -9.72 -27.39
C LEU A 54 -0.25 -8.51 -27.88
N PRO A 55 -1.50 -8.70 -28.34
CA PRO A 55 -2.38 -7.59 -28.71
C PRO A 55 -2.76 -6.74 -27.50
N ALA A 56 -3.03 -5.46 -27.74
CA ALA A 56 -3.67 -4.61 -26.73
C ALA A 56 -5.02 -5.23 -26.32
N GLY A 57 -5.29 -5.25 -25.02
CA GLY A 57 -6.51 -5.84 -24.46
C GLY A 57 -6.42 -7.33 -24.18
N THR A 58 -5.25 -7.97 -24.28
CA THR A 58 -5.03 -9.32 -23.73
C THR A 58 -5.48 -9.36 -22.26
N ARG A 59 -6.33 -10.31 -21.94
CA ARG A 59 -6.88 -10.42 -20.57
C ARG A 59 -5.81 -10.82 -19.56
N PRO A 60 -5.88 -10.36 -18.31
CA PRO A 60 -4.91 -10.70 -17.27
C PRO A 60 -4.74 -12.21 -17.06
N ASP A 61 -5.84 -12.97 -17.08
CA ASP A 61 -5.77 -14.43 -16.93
C ASP A 61 -5.02 -15.11 -18.06
N GLU A 62 -5.20 -14.63 -19.27
CA GLU A 62 -4.50 -15.12 -20.45
C GLU A 62 -3.01 -14.77 -20.40
N LEU A 63 -2.68 -13.53 -20.04
CA LEU A 63 -1.30 -13.10 -19.82
C LEU A 63 -0.61 -13.96 -18.74
N ASN A 64 -1.27 -14.17 -17.60
CA ASN A 64 -0.76 -15.01 -16.51
C ASN A 64 -0.53 -16.45 -16.97
N ALA A 65 -1.43 -17.01 -17.78
CA ALA A 65 -1.26 -18.36 -18.34
C ALA A 65 0.00 -18.44 -19.24
N LEU A 66 0.23 -17.42 -20.06
CA LEU A 66 1.40 -17.34 -20.95
C LEU A 66 2.72 -17.12 -20.18
N LEU A 67 2.69 -16.38 -19.09
CA LEU A 67 3.86 -16.12 -18.25
C LEU A 67 4.21 -17.28 -17.29
N ARG A 68 3.33 -18.25 -17.08
CA ARG A 68 3.61 -19.42 -16.21
C ARG A 68 4.84 -20.22 -16.64
N ALA A 69 5.11 -20.30 -17.94
CA ALA A 69 6.31 -20.97 -18.44
C ALA A 69 7.59 -20.29 -17.98
N ASP A 70 7.64 -18.95 -18.04
CA ASP A 70 8.70 -18.12 -17.48
C ASP A 70 8.19 -16.72 -17.13
N PRO A 71 7.97 -16.41 -15.85
CA PRO A 71 7.43 -15.13 -15.42
C PRO A 71 8.32 -13.91 -15.72
N LEU A 72 9.63 -14.11 -15.86
CA LEU A 72 10.58 -13.03 -16.16
C LEU A 72 10.67 -12.67 -17.63
N ARG A 73 10.00 -13.40 -18.49
CA ARG A 73 10.00 -13.16 -19.94
C ARG A 73 9.44 -11.78 -20.28
N PRO A 74 10.12 -10.98 -21.14
CA PRO A 74 9.59 -9.69 -21.55
C PRO A 74 8.33 -9.83 -22.39
N VAL A 75 7.37 -8.94 -22.16
CA VAL A 75 6.12 -8.86 -22.90
C VAL A 75 6.08 -7.53 -23.65
N LEU A 76 5.80 -7.58 -24.94
CA LEU A 76 5.51 -6.43 -25.78
C LEU A 76 4.02 -6.42 -26.09
N VAL A 77 3.34 -5.32 -25.76
CA VAL A 77 1.93 -5.12 -26.10
C VAL A 77 1.86 -4.32 -27.40
N THR A 78 1.14 -4.87 -28.37
CA THR A 78 0.95 -4.24 -29.68
C THR A 78 -0.48 -3.75 -29.82
N GLY A 79 -0.70 -2.62 -30.48
CA GLY A 79 -2.06 -2.13 -30.77
C GLY A 79 -2.31 -0.65 -30.50
N ASP A 80 -1.47 0.00 -29.70
CA ASP A 80 -1.49 1.46 -29.65
C ASP A 80 -0.69 2.04 -30.82
N PRO A 81 -1.11 3.19 -31.40
CA PRO A 81 -0.36 3.86 -32.45
C PRO A 81 0.92 4.44 -31.85
N VAL A 82 1.95 3.62 -31.77
CA VAL A 82 3.28 4.00 -31.32
C VAL A 82 4.10 4.33 -32.56
N ASP A 83 4.83 5.44 -32.52
CA ASP A 83 5.71 5.75 -33.65
C ASP A 83 6.85 4.72 -33.81
N ALA A 84 7.47 4.70 -35.00
CA ALA A 84 8.52 3.72 -35.31
C ALA A 84 9.76 3.87 -34.39
N ALA A 85 10.01 5.03 -33.80
CA ALA A 85 11.12 5.25 -32.87
C ALA A 85 10.82 4.64 -31.50
N GLN A 86 9.60 4.85 -30.98
CA GLN A 86 9.13 4.23 -29.75
C GLN A 86 9.12 2.71 -29.85
N ARG A 87 8.65 2.16 -30.99
CA ARG A 87 8.65 0.71 -31.21
C ARG A 87 10.05 0.12 -31.23
N ARG A 88 11.02 0.80 -31.88
CA ARG A 88 12.43 0.39 -31.84
C ARG A 88 13.02 0.41 -30.44
N ALA A 89 12.66 1.41 -29.62
CA ALA A 89 13.10 1.49 -28.24
C ALA A 89 12.54 0.32 -27.40
N GLN A 90 11.24 0.02 -27.54
CA GLN A 90 10.60 -1.12 -26.85
C GLN A 90 11.22 -2.47 -27.24
N LEU A 91 11.51 -2.66 -28.53
CA LEU A 91 12.19 -3.87 -29.03
C LEU A 91 13.62 -3.96 -28.49
N GLY A 92 14.34 -2.85 -28.42
CA GLY A 92 15.69 -2.78 -27.83
C GLY A 92 15.68 -3.14 -26.35
N GLU A 93 14.71 -2.64 -25.61
CA GLU A 93 14.54 -2.96 -24.21
C GLU A 93 14.18 -4.43 -23.98
N ALA A 94 13.22 -4.97 -24.74
CA ALA A 94 12.85 -6.38 -24.68
C ALA A 94 14.03 -7.32 -24.99
N ARG A 95 14.86 -6.95 -25.97
CA ARG A 95 16.09 -7.67 -26.28
C ARG A 95 17.08 -7.66 -25.11
N ALA A 96 17.31 -6.52 -24.51
CA ALA A 96 18.20 -6.39 -23.35
C ALA A 96 17.71 -7.25 -22.16
N VAL A 97 16.41 -7.28 -21.92
CA VAL A 97 15.80 -8.14 -20.89
C VAL A 97 15.99 -9.62 -21.25
N ALA A 98 15.74 -10.02 -22.48
CA ALA A 98 15.91 -11.42 -22.93
C ALA A 98 17.36 -11.90 -22.80
N LEU A 99 18.34 -11.05 -23.12
CA LEU A 99 19.77 -11.38 -22.96
C LEU A 99 20.11 -11.61 -21.50
N ARG A 100 19.70 -10.71 -20.59
CA ARG A 100 19.94 -10.87 -19.15
C ARG A 100 19.19 -12.06 -18.57
N LEU A 101 18.01 -12.37 -19.08
CA LEU A 101 17.28 -13.57 -18.66
C LEU A 101 18.05 -14.85 -19.04
N ARG A 102 18.68 -14.90 -20.19
CA ARG A 102 19.56 -16.00 -20.56
C ARG A 102 20.77 -16.12 -19.65
N GLU A 103 21.41 -14.98 -19.29
CA GLU A 103 22.52 -14.97 -18.33
C GLU A 103 22.08 -15.52 -16.97
N LEU A 104 20.93 -15.06 -16.46
CA LEU A 104 20.33 -15.54 -15.23
C LEU A 104 20.06 -17.05 -15.30
N GLN A 105 19.44 -17.52 -16.38
CA GLN A 105 19.15 -18.95 -16.60
C GLN A 105 20.42 -19.79 -16.72
N ALA A 106 21.47 -19.28 -17.33
CA ALA A 106 22.76 -19.97 -17.41
C ALA A 106 23.43 -20.08 -16.04
N ALA A 107 23.25 -19.09 -15.17
CA ALA A 107 23.84 -19.04 -13.84
C ALA A 107 23.08 -19.93 -12.81
N VAL A 108 21.76 -19.83 -12.78
CA VAL A 108 20.92 -20.46 -11.73
C VAL A 108 19.83 -21.38 -12.27
N GLY A 109 19.81 -21.65 -13.57
CA GLY A 109 18.72 -22.39 -14.19
C GLY A 109 17.39 -21.63 -14.03
N ARG A 110 16.35 -22.36 -13.60
CA ARG A 110 15.03 -21.76 -13.33
C ARG A 110 14.69 -21.70 -11.85
N MET A 111 15.69 -21.78 -10.96
CA MET A 111 15.50 -21.74 -9.49
C MET A 111 14.86 -20.44 -8.98
N TYR A 112 14.88 -19.36 -9.74
CA TYR A 112 14.19 -18.13 -9.40
C TYR A 112 12.66 -18.27 -9.39
N LYS A 113 12.09 -19.33 -9.97
CA LYS A 113 10.64 -19.59 -9.92
C LYS A 113 10.16 -20.19 -8.59
N ASP A 114 11.05 -20.81 -7.85
CA ASP A 114 10.70 -21.58 -6.67
C ASP A 114 10.55 -20.72 -5.41
N ASP A 115 10.95 -19.44 -5.50
CA ASP A 115 10.97 -18.51 -4.39
C ASP A 115 10.69 -17.09 -4.84
N LEU A 116 9.74 -16.41 -4.19
CA LEU A 116 9.31 -15.06 -4.57
C LEU A 116 10.42 -14.01 -4.44
N TYR A 117 11.30 -14.14 -3.46
CA TYR A 117 12.44 -13.23 -3.27
C TYR A 117 13.42 -13.36 -4.44
N ARG A 118 13.72 -14.60 -4.85
CA ARG A 118 14.57 -14.87 -6.01
C ARG A 118 13.91 -14.37 -7.29
N LEU A 119 12.59 -14.51 -7.42
CA LEU A 119 11.85 -14.04 -8.58
C LEU A 119 11.93 -12.52 -8.70
N VAL A 120 11.78 -11.79 -7.58
CA VAL A 120 11.92 -10.32 -7.54
C VAL A 120 13.35 -9.87 -7.82
N LEU A 121 14.35 -10.56 -7.27
CA LEU A 121 15.76 -10.29 -7.60
C LEU A 121 16.06 -10.55 -9.07
N GLY A 122 15.53 -11.63 -9.63
CA GLY A 122 15.64 -11.95 -11.06
C GLY A 122 14.95 -10.91 -11.94
N PHE A 123 13.79 -10.40 -11.52
CA PHE A 123 13.11 -9.29 -12.17
C PHE A 123 13.99 -8.03 -12.18
N ALA A 124 14.50 -7.62 -11.02
CA ALA A 124 15.35 -6.45 -10.91
C ALA A 124 16.66 -6.60 -11.69
N TYR A 125 17.23 -7.82 -11.77
CA TYR A 125 18.40 -8.12 -12.57
C TYR A 125 18.13 -7.99 -14.07
N THR A 126 17.05 -8.57 -14.55
CA THR A 126 16.72 -8.56 -15.97
C THR A 126 16.27 -7.19 -16.45
N ARG A 127 15.64 -6.38 -15.61
CA ARG A 127 15.24 -4.99 -15.89
C ARG A 127 16.19 -4.02 -15.17
N ALA A 128 17.26 -3.66 -15.79
CA ALA A 128 18.31 -2.80 -15.23
C ALA A 128 17.81 -1.45 -14.67
N SER A 129 16.62 -1.02 -15.06
CA SER A 129 15.96 0.18 -14.55
C SER A 129 15.52 0.05 -13.07
N GLY A 130 15.54 -1.17 -12.51
CA GLY A 130 15.05 -1.45 -11.17
C GLY A 130 13.57 -1.79 -11.13
N ILE A 131 12.96 -1.67 -9.94
CA ILE A 131 11.55 -1.91 -9.68
C ILE A 131 10.90 -0.58 -9.31
N HIS A 132 9.84 -0.20 -10.01
CA HIS A 132 9.22 1.10 -9.84
C HIS A 132 7.82 0.99 -9.24
N ALA A 133 7.54 1.89 -8.30
CA ALA A 133 6.19 2.10 -7.81
C ALA A 133 5.30 2.64 -8.93
N ARG A 134 4.09 2.10 -9.02
CA ARG A 134 3.07 2.49 -10.00
C ARG A 134 1.79 2.89 -9.29
N LEU A 135 1.28 4.06 -9.63
CA LEU A 135 -0.02 4.54 -9.18
C LEU A 135 -1.05 4.31 -10.28
N GLY A 136 -2.26 3.95 -9.92
CA GLY A 136 -3.34 3.81 -10.91
C GLY A 136 -4.61 3.19 -10.35
N THR A 137 -5.75 3.60 -10.91
CA THR A 137 -7.09 3.13 -10.51
C THR A 137 -7.36 1.67 -10.85
N GLY A 138 -6.61 1.09 -11.79
CA GLY A 138 -6.70 -0.33 -12.15
C GLY A 138 -6.06 -1.30 -11.15
N ARG A 139 -5.41 -0.79 -10.09
CA ARG A 139 -4.81 -1.59 -9.03
C ARG A 139 -5.70 -1.62 -7.81
N GLU A 140 -5.80 -2.76 -7.15
CA GLU A 140 -6.72 -3.01 -6.04
C GLU A 140 -6.67 -1.92 -4.95
N ARG A 141 -5.45 -1.49 -4.57
CA ARG A 141 -5.24 -0.43 -3.58
C ARG A 141 -4.90 0.94 -4.18
N GLY A 142 -4.97 1.07 -5.51
CA GLY A 142 -4.56 2.28 -6.22
C GLY A 142 -3.06 2.43 -6.41
N TYR A 143 -2.24 1.49 -5.92
CA TYR A 143 -0.80 1.43 -6.12
C TYR A 143 -0.30 -0.01 -6.24
N GLY A 144 0.90 -0.18 -6.71
CA GLY A 144 1.62 -1.45 -6.83
C GLY A 144 2.99 -1.22 -7.45
N TYR A 145 3.57 -2.27 -7.96
CA TYR A 145 4.90 -2.25 -8.57
C TYR A 145 4.85 -2.86 -9.98
N ASP A 146 5.84 -2.55 -10.79
CA ASP A 146 5.94 -3.09 -12.15
C ASP A 146 6.27 -4.59 -12.19
N CYS A 147 6.69 -5.18 -11.07
CA CYS A 147 6.89 -6.63 -10.92
C CYS A 147 5.65 -7.39 -10.42
N ASP A 148 4.55 -6.72 -10.09
CA ASP A 148 3.34 -7.37 -9.55
C ASP A 148 2.79 -8.46 -10.49
N GLU A 149 2.74 -8.18 -11.80
CA GLU A 149 2.24 -9.12 -12.81
C GLU A 149 3.08 -10.40 -12.87
N VAL A 150 4.39 -10.27 -12.68
CA VAL A 150 5.31 -11.40 -12.65
C VAL A 150 5.07 -12.28 -11.43
N LEU A 151 4.82 -11.66 -10.28
CA LEU A 151 4.50 -12.37 -9.03
C LEU A 151 3.13 -13.07 -9.11
N HIS A 152 2.13 -12.40 -9.67
CA HIS A 152 0.82 -13.01 -9.92
C HIS A 152 0.90 -14.22 -10.86
N ALA A 153 1.69 -14.14 -11.93
CA ALA A 153 1.93 -15.26 -12.85
C ALA A 153 2.59 -16.46 -12.14
N ALA A 154 3.41 -16.19 -11.11
CA ALA A 154 4.03 -17.22 -10.28
C ALA A 154 3.07 -17.81 -9.22
N GLY A 155 1.79 -17.40 -9.20
CA GLY A 155 0.79 -17.88 -8.26
C GLY A 155 0.84 -17.21 -6.89
N SER A 156 1.54 -16.09 -6.76
CA SER A 156 1.59 -15.29 -5.54
C SER A 156 0.36 -14.40 -5.42
N GLY A 157 -0.11 -14.22 -4.19
CA GLY A 157 -1.11 -13.19 -3.87
C GLY A 157 -0.56 -11.74 -4.01
N PRO A 158 -1.37 -10.73 -3.73
CA PRO A 158 -1.16 -9.34 -4.14
C PRO A 158 -0.07 -8.55 -3.39
N GLU A 159 0.87 -9.18 -2.67
CA GLU A 159 1.73 -8.42 -1.75
C GLU A 159 3.21 -8.41 -2.13
N THR A 160 3.53 -7.55 -3.10
CA THR A 160 4.92 -7.25 -3.48
C THR A 160 5.66 -6.38 -2.44
N SER A 161 4.96 -5.45 -1.78
CA SER A 161 5.58 -4.50 -0.85
C SER A 161 6.40 -5.16 0.28
N PRO A 162 5.91 -6.17 1.01
CA PRO A 162 6.68 -6.83 2.06
C PRO A 162 7.96 -7.50 1.54
N ILE A 163 7.90 -8.09 0.35
CA ILE A 163 9.06 -8.73 -0.29
C ILE A 163 10.15 -7.69 -0.60
N LEU A 164 9.75 -6.55 -1.17
CA LEU A 164 10.68 -5.46 -1.50
C LEU A 164 11.31 -4.86 -0.26
N VAL A 165 10.53 -4.63 0.80
CA VAL A 165 11.03 -4.16 2.09
C VAL A 165 12.04 -5.15 2.68
N SER A 166 11.74 -6.45 2.67
CA SER A 166 12.64 -7.49 3.18
C SER A 166 13.95 -7.57 2.40
N LEU A 167 13.88 -7.43 1.07
CA LEU A 167 15.08 -7.41 0.22
C LEU A 167 15.93 -6.17 0.45
N ALA A 168 15.32 -5.01 0.64
CA ALA A 168 16.02 -3.78 0.98
C ALA A 168 16.66 -3.87 2.37
N ALA A 169 15.94 -4.39 3.35
CA ALA A 169 16.44 -4.66 4.69
C ALA A 169 17.66 -5.56 4.71
N SER A 170 17.67 -6.53 3.80
CA SER A 170 18.79 -7.47 3.64
C SER A 170 19.99 -6.86 2.89
N GLY A 171 19.90 -5.59 2.48
CA GLY A 171 20.94 -4.93 1.68
C GLY A 171 21.04 -5.43 0.24
N LEU A 172 20.05 -6.20 -0.24
CA LEU A 172 20.02 -6.74 -1.61
C LEU A 172 19.42 -5.74 -2.60
N LEU A 173 18.56 -4.84 -2.12
CA LEU A 173 18.03 -3.70 -2.86
C LEU A 173 18.38 -2.39 -2.14
N THR A 174 18.58 -1.33 -2.91
CA THR A 174 18.53 0.05 -2.41
C THR A 174 17.13 0.60 -2.65
N GLU A 175 16.68 1.51 -1.79
CA GLU A 175 15.39 2.18 -1.93
C GLU A 175 15.57 3.68 -2.16
N ARG A 176 14.71 4.25 -3.00
CA ARG A 176 14.62 5.69 -3.23
C ARG A 176 13.16 6.10 -3.21
N LEU A 177 12.81 7.06 -2.34
CA LEU A 177 11.45 7.58 -2.25
C LEU A 177 10.92 8.01 -3.63
N ALA A 178 9.81 7.42 -4.03
CA ALA A 178 9.11 7.73 -5.27
C ALA A 178 7.92 8.64 -5.04
N GLU A 179 7.10 8.35 -4.01
CA GLU A 179 5.86 9.08 -3.75
C GLU A 179 5.46 9.00 -2.27
N VAL A 180 4.71 9.98 -1.81
CA VAL A 180 4.05 9.99 -0.50
C VAL A 180 2.55 10.17 -0.71
N ALA A 181 1.79 9.11 -0.53
CA ALA A 181 0.35 9.13 -0.66
C ALA A 181 -0.35 9.10 0.70
N HIS A 182 -1.59 9.54 0.77
CA HIS A 182 -2.46 9.29 1.92
C HIS A 182 -3.21 7.98 1.72
N ALA A 183 -3.24 7.13 2.74
CA ALA A 183 -3.90 5.84 2.69
C ALA A 183 -5.18 5.83 3.54
N CYS A 184 -6.14 5.00 3.17
CA CYS A 184 -7.32 4.77 3.98
C CYS A 184 -6.93 4.06 5.28
N PRO A 185 -7.35 4.57 6.45
CA PRO A 185 -7.01 3.94 7.74
C PRO A 185 -7.65 2.56 7.92
N THR A 186 -8.66 2.20 7.10
CA THR A 186 -9.37 0.93 7.20
C THR A 186 -8.78 -0.14 6.28
N CYS A 187 -8.55 0.16 4.99
CA CYS A 187 -8.13 -0.86 4.01
C CYS A 187 -6.76 -0.58 3.35
N GLY A 188 -6.09 0.53 3.70
CA GLY A 188 -4.77 0.88 3.15
C GLY A 188 -4.78 1.35 1.68
N SER A 189 -5.96 1.49 1.04
CA SER A 189 -6.06 2.00 -0.33
C SER A 189 -5.76 3.50 -0.38
N ILE A 190 -5.05 3.94 -1.42
CA ILE A 190 -4.81 5.36 -1.69
C ILE A 190 -5.91 5.99 -2.58
N GLN A 191 -6.90 5.20 -2.98
CA GLN A 191 -8.03 5.71 -3.75
C GLN A 191 -9.00 6.43 -2.82
N ILE A 192 -8.68 7.66 -2.48
CA ILE A 192 -9.43 8.48 -1.53
C ILE A 192 -9.93 9.73 -2.25
N LEU A 193 -11.22 10.01 -2.09
CA LEU A 193 -11.82 11.29 -2.45
C LEU A 193 -11.76 12.21 -1.23
N PHE A 194 -10.89 13.22 -1.27
CA PHE A 194 -10.87 14.30 -0.29
C PHE A 194 -11.81 15.40 -0.71
N ARG A 195 -12.55 15.92 0.26
CA ARG A 195 -13.52 17.02 0.04
C ARG A 195 -13.73 17.83 1.30
N ASP A 196 -14.08 19.09 1.09
CA ASP A 196 -14.56 19.93 2.18
C ASP A 196 -15.89 19.42 2.70
N GLY A 197 -16.07 19.53 4.01
CA GLY A 197 -17.28 19.13 4.70
C GLY A 197 -17.57 19.97 5.91
N CYS A 198 -18.79 19.87 6.37
CA CYS A 198 -19.24 20.53 7.58
C CYS A 198 -18.50 20.00 8.81
N GLN A 199 -18.00 20.90 9.67
CA GLN A 199 -17.33 20.54 10.91
C GLN A 199 -18.22 19.71 11.87
N ALA A 200 -19.54 19.93 11.83
CA ALA A 200 -20.47 19.28 12.75
C ALA A 200 -20.99 17.92 12.23
N CYS A 201 -21.23 17.76 10.91
CA CYS A 201 -21.88 16.57 10.37
C CYS A 201 -21.18 15.94 9.17
N ALA A 202 -20.00 16.47 8.78
CA ALA A 202 -19.20 16.01 7.65
C ALA A 202 -19.93 16.03 6.27
N SER A 203 -21.12 16.66 6.19
CA SER A 203 -21.84 16.80 4.92
C SER A 203 -21.02 17.63 3.94
N PRO A 204 -20.93 17.24 2.65
CA PRO A 204 -20.28 18.04 1.62
C PRO A 204 -21.15 19.20 1.11
N ASP A 205 -22.41 19.27 1.52
CA ASP A 205 -23.30 20.37 1.18
C ASP A 205 -22.97 21.60 2.05
N VAL A 206 -21.87 22.24 1.73
CA VAL A 206 -21.37 23.44 2.38
C VAL A 206 -21.34 24.59 1.37
N ARG A 207 -21.77 25.76 1.80
CA ARG A 207 -21.84 26.95 0.93
C ARG A 207 -21.24 28.13 1.66
N ALA A 208 -20.39 28.87 0.96
CA ALA A 208 -19.94 30.17 1.44
C ALA A 208 -21.09 31.16 1.32
N VAL A 209 -21.34 31.88 2.37
CA VAL A 209 -22.36 32.94 2.43
C VAL A 209 -21.80 34.16 3.14
N ASP A 210 -22.12 35.32 2.61
CA ASP A 210 -21.81 36.57 3.31
C ASP A 210 -22.48 36.59 4.68
N PHE A 211 -21.78 37.06 5.69
CA PHE A 211 -22.43 37.35 6.97
C PHE A 211 -22.42 38.84 7.29
N ILE A 212 -23.46 39.27 7.98
CA ILE A 212 -23.65 40.65 8.37
C ILE A 212 -23.35 40.76 9.87
N HIS A 213 -22.53 41.73 10.21
CA HIS A 213 -22.31 42.17 11.57
C HIS A 213 -22.98 43.50 11.82
N HIS A 214 -23.98 43.53 12.66
CA HIS A 214 -24.69 44.76 13.06
C HIS A 214 -23.99 45.41 14.25
N PHE A 215 -23.35 46.54 14.05
CA PHE A 215 -22.49 47.18 15.03
C PHE A 215 -23.18 47.54 16.36
N ARG A 216 -24.41 48.05 16.25
CA ARG A 216 -25.10 48.58 17.44
C ARG A 216 -25.48 47.50 18.49
N CYS A 217 -25.86 46.29 18.05
CA CYS A 217 -26.27 45.20 18.96
C CYS A 217 -25.32 44.03 18.97
N GLY A 218 -24.23 44.07 18.16
CA GLY A 218 -23.24 43.05 18.02
C GLY A 218 -23.77 41.73 17.42
N TYR A 219 -24.95 41.74 16.76
CA TYR A 219 -25.48 40.52 16.17
C TYR A 219 -24.79 40.20 14.89
N GLN A 220 -24.33 38.97 14.77
CA GLN A 220 -23.69 38.45 13.58
C GLN A 220 -24.43 37.20 13.12
N ALA A 221 -24.73 37.11 11.83
CA ALA A 221 -25.37 35.95 11.22
C ALA A 221 -25.22 35.98 9.69
N PRO A 222 -25.42 34.85 9.01
CA PRO A 222 -25.54 34.81 7.55
C PRO A 222 -26.57 35.82 7.04
N GLU A 223 -26.27 36.44 5.90
CA GLU A 223 -27.12 37.43 5.28
C GLU A 223 -28.58 36.97 5.15
N SER A 224 -28.81 35.70 4.85
CA SER A 224 -30.14 35.07 4.73
C SER A 224 -30.99 35.13 6.01
N ARG A 225 -30.38 35.38 7.17
CA ARG A 225 -31.10 35.57 8.45
C ARG A 225 -31.66 36.97 8.63
N PHE A 226 -31.14 37.92 7.87
CA PHE A 226 -31.64 39.29 7.89
C PHE A 226 -32.79 39.42 6.87
N SER A 227 -33.98 39.75 7.35
CA SER A 227 -35.09 40.04 6.45
C SER A 227 -34.79 41.28 5.64
N SER A 228 -35.11 41.28 4.35
CA SER A 228 -34.97 42.46 3.48
C SER A 228 -36.32 43.09 3.23
N ARG A 229 -36.43 44.40 3.46
CA ARG A 229 -37.61 45.19 3.15
C ARG A 229 -37.14 46.41 2.36
N HIS A 230 -37.70 46.61 1.17
CA HIS A 230 -37.31 47.70 0.28
C HIS A 230 -35.79 47.81 0.03
N GLY A 231 -35.09 46.67 -0.03
CA GLY A 231 -33.64 46.63 -0.23
C GLY A 231 -32.77 46.91 1.03
N LEU A 232 -33.41 47.11 2.19
CA LEU A 232 -32.71 47.32 3.48
C LEU A 232 -32.81 46.08 4.32
N TYR A 233 -31.71 45.74 5.01
CA TYR A 233 -31.69 44.62 5.97
C TYR A 233 -32.35 45.02 7.29
N ILE A 234 -33.06 44.07 7.91
CA ILE A 234 -33.62 44.22 9.25
C ILE A 234 -32.95 43.26 10.18
N CYS A 235 -32.33 43.76 11.21
CA CYS A 235 -31.64 42.93 12.20
C CYS A 235 -32.65 42.06 12.99
N PRO A 236 -32.53 40.71 12.97
CA PRO A 236 -33.49 39.85 13.66
C PRO A 236 -33.44 39.96 15.18
N LYS A 237 -32.30 40.40 15.78
CA LYS A 237 -32.14 40.57 17.22
C LYS A 237 -32.84 41.87 17.76
N CYS A 238 -32.58 43.01 17.11
CA CYS A 238 -33.07 44.30 17.61
C CYS A 238 -34.12 44.94 16.71
N ARG A 239 -34.51 44.32 15.58
CA ARG A 239 -35.53 44.73 14.64
C ARG A 239 -35.32 46.10 13.95
N ARG A 240 -34.06 46.61 14.01
CA ARG A 240 -33.68 47.85 13.33
C ARG A 240 -33.35 47.64 11.87
N GLU A 241 -33.69 48.63 11.04
CA GLU A 241 -33.24 48.73 9.66
C GLU A 241 -31.74 49.10 9.65
N LEU A 242 -30.99 48.43 8.79
CA LEU A 242 -29.58 48.69 8.52
C LEU A 242 -29.47 49.45 7.20
N ARG A 243 -29.18 50.75 7.29
CA ARG A 243 -29.23 51.65 6.15
C ARG A 243 -27.89 51.92 5.50
N HIS A 244 -26.85 51.99 6.32
CA HIS A 244 -25.53 52.43 5.86
C HIS A 244 -24.46 51.36 6.14
N PHE A 245 -23.91 50.84 5.02
CA PHE A 245 -22.75 49.97 5.08
C PHE A 245 -21.55 50.72 5.70
N GLY A 246 -20.82 50.12 6.60
CA GLY A 246 -19.69 50.72 7.32
C GLY A 246 -20.08 51.58 8.53
N LEU A 247 -21.39 51.91 8.73
CA LEU A 247 -21.90 52.69 9.87
C LEU A 247 -22.87 51.87 10.73
N ASP A 248 -23.85 51.24 10.11
CA ASP A 248 -24.83 50.39 10.80
C ASP A 248 -24.37 48.94 10.85
N TYR A 249 -23.75 48.47 9.77
CA TYR A 249 -23.30 47.12 9.60
C TYR A 249 -22.10 47.04 8.67
N ASP A 250 -21.41 45.92 8.72
CA ASP A 250 -20.42 45.49 7.73
C ASP A 250 -20.67 44.04 7.30
N LYS A 251 -19.91 43.63 6.28
CA LYS A 251 -19.74 42.25 5.83
C LYS A 251 -18.28 41.86 5.98
N PRO A 252 -17.85 41.48 7.19
CA PRO A 252 -16.44 41.27 7.49
C PRO A 252 -15.82 40.05 6.79
N GLY A 253 -16.65 39.21 6.14
CA GLY A 253 -16.19 38.06 5.40
C GLY A 253 -17.32 37.10 5.06
N GLU A 254 -16.94 35.88 4.69
CA GLU A 254 -17.84 34.78 4.37
C GLU A 254 -17.86 33.77 5.51
N LEU A 255 -19.03 33.20 5.78
CA LEU A 255 -19.19 32.01 6.62
C LEU A 255 -19.61 30.85 5.75
N THR A 256 -19.11 29.66 6.08
CA THR A 256 -19.58 28.41 5.49
C THR A 256 -20.82 27.93 6.25
N VAL A 257 -21.93 27.78 5.55
CA VAL A 257 -23.19 27.23 6.07
C VAL A 257 -23.43 25.85 5.48
N CYS A 258 -23.75 24.90 6.34
CA CYS A 258 -24.11 23.54 5.96
C CYS A 258 -25.60 23.46 5.56
N GLY A 259 -25.89 22.98 4.35
CA GLY A 259 -27.27 22.76 3.92
C GLY A 259 -27.97 21.60 4.63
N ALA A 260 -27.20 20.62 5.16
CA ALA A 260 -27.77 19.45 5.84
C ALA A 260 -28.15 19.69 7.28
N CYS A 261 -27.30 20.37 8.08
CA CYS A 261 -27.54 20.57 9.53
C CYS A 261 -27.65 22.02 9.95
N GLY A 262 -27.47 23.00 9.05
CA GLY A 262 -27.54 24.43 9.33
C GLY A 262 -26.37 24.98 10.14
N HIS A 263 -25.34 24.18 10.44
CA HIS A 263 -24.15 24.64 11.15
C HIS A 263 -23.43 25.70 10.33
N SER A 264 -22.96 26.75 11.01
CA SER A 264 -22.19 27.83 10.39
C SER A 264 -20.81 27.90 11.04
N ALA A 265 -19.76 27.96 10.23
CA ALA A 265 -18.38 28.06 10.69
C ALA A 265 -17.57 28.96 9.75
N SER A 266 -16.45 29.49 10.22
CA SER A 266 -15.51 30.26 9.41
C SER A 266 -14.72 29.38 8.44
N GLU A 267 -14.58 28.08 8.74
CA GLU A 267 -13.78 27.14 7.98
C GLU A 267 -14.52 25.81 7.81
N THR A 268 -14.16 25.09 6.77
CA THR A 268 -14.59 23.71 6.54
C THR A 268 -13.55 22.74 7.14
N THR A 269 -13.92 21.47 7.26
CA THR A 269 -13.00 20.39 7.59
C THR A 269 -12.87 19.47 6.40
N VAL A 270 -11.63 19.08 6.06
CA VAL A 270 -11.43 18.15 4.97
C VAL A 270 -11.70 16.72 5.45
N HIS A 271 -12.56 16.03 4.72
CA HIS A 271 -12.93 14.64 4.95
C HIS A 271 -12.52 13.77 3.77
N GLY A 272 -12.02 12.55 4.07
CA GLY A 272 -11.75 11.51 3.11
C GLY A 272 -12.89 10.51 3.00
N ARG A 273 -13.19 10.08 1.78
CA ARG A 273 -14.02 8.91 1.49
C ARG A 273 -13.19 7.93 0.67
N CYS A 274 -12.98 6.74 1.20
CA CYS A 274 -12.28 5.68 0.46
C CYS A 274 -13.20 5.14 -0.65
N LEU A 275 -12.69 5.08 -1.87
CA LEU A 275 -13.42 4.55 -3.02
C LEU A 275 -13.41 3.02 -3.09
N SER A 276 -12.50 2.36 -2.32
CA SER A 276 -12.40 0.91 -2.27
C SER A 276 -13.28 0.26 -1.21
N CYS A 277 -13.40 0.85 0.00
CA CYS A 277 -14.16 0.27 1.12
C CYS A 277 -15.27 1.17 1.67
N ASP A 278 -15.50 2.34 1.05
CA ASP A 278 -16.49 3.36 1.45
C ASP A 278 -16.31 3.95 2.86
N ALA A 279 -15.20 3.68 3.54
CA ALA A 279 -14.89 4.29 4.83
C ALA A 279 -14.81 5.81 4.71
N ARG A 280 -15.35 6.52 5.70
CA ARG A 280 -15.32 7.97 5.83
C ARG A 280 -14.54 8.35 7.07
N PHE A 281 -13.66 9.33 6.95
CA PHE A 281 -12.75 9.72 8.02
C PHE A 281 -12.30 11.18 7.84
N PRO A 282 -11.91 11.88 8.91
CA PRO A 282 -11.22 13.16 8.81
C PRO A 282 -9.90 12.99 8.04
N ALA A 283 -9.54 13.94 7.20
CA ALA A 283 -8.31 13.86 6.41
C ALA A 283 -7.04 13.71 7.28
N ALA A 284 -7.08 14.25 8.51
CA ALA A 284 -5.99 14.10 9.48
C ALA A 284 -5.75 12.66 9.93
N ASP A 285 -6.76 11.78 9.82
CA ASP A 285 -6.65 10.37 10.21
C ASP A 285 -6.09 9.50 9.08
N ALA A 286 -5.89 10.05 7.88
CA ALA A 286 -5.30 9.33 6.76
C ALA A 286 -3.79 9.17 6.96
N PRO A 287 -3.27 7.96 7.21
CA PRO A 287 -1.84 7.74 7.37
C PRO A 287 -1.10 8.03 6.06
N LYS A 288 0.13 8.52 6.19
CA LYS A 288 1.02 8.70 5.05
C LYS A 288 1.64 7.36 4.67
N LEU A 289 1.47 6.97 3.41
CA LEU A 289 2.10 5.81 2.79
C LEU A 289 3.27 6.30 1.94
N ARG A 290 4.47 5.80 2.23
CA ARG A 290 5.66 6.09 1.42
C ARG A 290 5.87 4.95 0.44
N LEU A 291 5.98 5.27 -0.83
CA LEU A 291 6.27 4.33 -1.91
C LEU A 291 7.69 4.58 -2.42
N TYR A 292 8.43 3.51 -2.58
CA TYR A 292 9.84 3.57 -2.98
C TYR A 292 10.04 2.88 -4.32
N ASN A 293 10.98 3.38 -5.10
CA ASN A 293 11.59 2.65 -6.20
C ASN A 293 12.80 1.90 -5.67
N TYR A 294 13.06 0.72 -6.21
CA TYR A 294 14.11 -0.17 -5.77
C TYR A 294 15.09 -0.47 -6.89
N ALA A 295 16.37 -0.60 -6.54
CA ALA A 295 17.43 -1.01 -7.47
C ALA A 295 18.34 -2.05 -6.83
N LEU A 296 18.90 -2.96 -7.64
CA LEU A 296 19.82 -3.97 -7.17
C LEU A 296 21.12 -3.33 -6.62
N THR A 297 21.56 -3.84 -5.46
CA THR A 297 22.93 -3.62 -4.97
C THR A 297 23.90 -4.62 -5.62
N GLY A 298 25.21 -4.44 -5.42
CA GLY A 298 26.19 -5.46 -5.80
C GLY A 298 25.93 -6.81 -5.11
N ALA A 299 25.51 -6.80 -3.84
CA ALA A 299 25.11 -8.00 -3.11
C ALA A 299 23.83 -8.63 -3.71
N GLY A 300 22.84 -7.82 -4.08
CA GLY A 300 21.63 -8.28 -4.73
C GLY A 300 21.88 -8.91 -6.11
N MET A 301 22.78 -8.33 -6.88
CA MET A 301 23.23 -8.90 -8.15
C MET A 301 23.89 -10.26 -7.96
N HIS A 302 24.81 -10.37 -6.99
CA HIS A 302 25.44 -11.63 -6.65
C HIS A 302 24.42 -12.66 -6.19
N ALA A 303 23.46 -12.27 -5.33
CA ALA A 303 22.38 -13.14 -4.87
C ALA A 303 21.49 -13.65 -6.00
N ALA A 304 21.16 -12.79 -6.97
CA ALA A 304 20.38 -13.18 -8.15
C ALA A 304 21.13 -14.25 -8.97
N LEU A 305 22.43 -14.04 -9.22
CA LEU A 305 23.23 -14.92 -10.08
C LEU A 305 23.73 -16.19 -9.37
N SER A 306 23.86 -16.19 -8.05
CA SER A 306 24.26 -17.39 -7.29
C SER A 306 23.08 -18.24 -6.82
N GLY A 307 21.85 -17.69 -6.86
CA GLY A 307 20.67 -18.29 -6.25
C GLY A 307 20.70 -18.35 -4.73
N GLN A 308 21.70 -17.70 -4.10
CA GLN A 308 21.88 -17.66 -2.65
C GLN A 308 21.50 -16.28 -2.12
N ALA A 309 20.23 -16.09 -1.81
CA ALA A 309 19.75 -14.88 -1.13
C ALA A 309 19.53 -15.20 0.36
N ARG A 310 20.27 -14.53 1.25
CA ARG A 310 19.88 -14.44 2.66
C ARG A 310 18.92 -13.29 2.80
N VAL A 311 17.63 -13.58 2.78
CA VAL A 311 16.58 -12.56 2.85
C VAL A 311 16.06 -12.48 4.27
N PHE A 312 15.91 -11.25 4.73
CA PHE A 312 15.22 -10.94 5.94
C PHE A 312 13.71 -11.01 5.71
N ASP A 313 13.06 -12.00 6.31
CA ASP A 313 11.60 -12.15 6.29
C ASP A 313 11.05 -11.85 7.69
N PRO A 314 10.28 -10.76 7.86
CA PRO A 314 9.67 -10.41 9.14
C PRO A 314 8.77 -11.52 9.70
N ALA A 315 8.00 -12.20 8.83
CA ALA A 315 7.14 -13.30 9.22
C ALA A 315 7.98 -14.46 9.76
N ARG A 316 9.05 -14.84 9.04
CA ARG A 316 9.96 -15.91 9.42
C ARG A 316 10.69 -15.62 10.73
N LEU A 317 11.09 -14.37 10.97
CA LEU A 317 11.70 -13.99 12.25
C LEU A 317 10.73 -14.09 13.42
N LEU A 318 9.47 -13.73 13.19
CA LEU A 318 8.44 -13.94 14.19
C LEU A 318 8.17 -15.43 14.38
N GLU A 319 8.14 -16.23 13.31
CA GLU A 319 7.99 -17.69 13.36
C GLU A 319 9.13 -18.40 14.11
N GLU A 320 10.37 -17.92 14.00
CA GLU A 320 11.50 -18.46 14.75
C GLU A 320 11.35 -18.27 16.27
N ASN A 321 10.56 -17.29 16.71
CA ASN A 321 10.39 -16.93 18.11
C ASN A 321 8.97 -17.15 18.62
N LEU A 322 7.96 -17.16 17.76
CA LEU A 322 6.54 -17.32 18.08
C LEU A 322 5.94 -18.45 17.26
N PRO A 323 5.18 -19.37 17.89
CA PRO A 323 4.43 -20.38 17.15
C PRO A 323 3.27 -19.70 16.40
N LEU A 324 3.57 -19.17 15.22
CA LEU A 324 2.57 -18.56 14.37
C LEU A 324 1.76 -19.62 13.63
N MET A 325 0.47 -19.36 13.48
CA MET A 325 -0.40 -20.15 12.62
C MET A 325 -0.91 -19.31 11.45
N PRO A 326 -1.37 -19.93 10.35
CA PRO A 326 -2.05 -19.21 9.27
C PRO A 326 -3.26 -18.44 9.80
N LEU A 327 -3.45 -17.21 9.32
CA LEU A 327 -4.52 -16.31 9.79
C LEU A 327 -5.92 -16.94 9.66
N ASP A 328 -6.19 -17.64 8.54
CA ASP A 328 -7.46 -18.34 8.33
C ASP A 328 -7.71 -19.42 9.40
N THR A 329 -6.67 -20.11 9.83
CA THR A 329 -6.74 -21.10 10.90
C THR A 329 -7.06 -20.44 12.24
N LEU A 330 -6.42 -19.31 12.54
CA LEU A 330 -6.69 -18.53 13.74
C LEU A 330 -8.15 -18.06 13.77
N PHE A 331 -8.66 -17.51 12.66
CA PHE A 331 -10.05 -17.07 12.57
C PHE A 331 -11.05 -18.22 12.65
N MET A 332 -10.73 -19.39 12.09
CA MET A 332 -11.55 -20.58 12.25
C MET A 332 -11.61 -21.03 13.73
N MET A 333 -10.48 -20.99 14.44
CA MET A 333 -10.44 -21.27 15.89
C MET A 333 -11.22 -20.21 16.68
N ALA A 334 -11.05 -18.93 16.36
CA ALA A 334 -11.78 -17.84 16.98
C ALA A 334 -13.29 -18.05 16.88
N ARG A 335 -13.81 -18.38 15.69
CA ARG A 335 -15.25 -18.71 15.48
C ARG A 335 -15.72 -19.87 16.35
N LYS A 336 -14.93 -20.94 16.45
CA LYS A 336 -15.30 -22.10 17.29
C LYS A 336 -15.30 -21.74 18.76
N LEU A 337 -14.31 -20.98 19.23
CA LEU A 337 -14.22 -20.55 20.63
C LEU A 337 -15.30 -19.52 20.98
N GLY A 338 -15.64 -18.59 20.09
CA GLY A 338 -16.76 -17.66 20.27
C GLY A 338 -18.09 -18.40 20.41
N ALA A 339 -18.34 -19.39 19.54
CA ALA A 339 -19.55 -20.24 19.64
C ALA A 339 -19.62 -21.06 20.93
N LEU A 340 -18.47 -21.42 21.51
CA LEU A 340 -18.39 -22.08 22.83
C LEU A 340 -18.60 -21.07 23.97
N GLY A 341 -18.05 -19.85 23.84
CA GLY A 341 -18.21 -18.77 24.82
C GLY A 341 -19.66 -18.36 25.03
N ASN A 342 -20.48 -18.38 23.98
CA ASN A 342 -21.93 -18.16 24.07
C ASN A 342 -22.70 -19.21 24.88
N ARG A 343 -22.07 -20.37 25.17
CA ARG A 343 -22.64 -21.46 25.95
C ARG A 343 -22.02 -21.61 27.34
N SER A 344 -20.94 -20.91 27.62
CA SER A 344 -20.18 -20.96 28.88
C SER A 344 -19.75 -19.54 29.29
N VAL A 345 -19.48 -19.35 30.58
CA VAL A 345 -19.04 -18.04 31.15
C VAL A 345 -17.63 -17.64 30.71
N VAL A 346 -16.98 -18.41 29.83
CA VAL A 346 -15.59 -18.24 29.43
C VAL A 346 -15.50 -17.36 28.19
N GLN A 347 -15.02 -16.13 28.36
CA GLN A 347 -14.74 -15.20 27.27
C GLN A 347 -13.44 -15.57 26.53
N THR A 348 -13.43 -15.39 25.21
CA THR A 348 -12.22 -15.44 24.41
C THR A 348 -11.99 -14.06 23.80
N LEU A 349 -10.79 -13.53 23.96
CA LEU A 349 -10.40 -12.26 23.37
C LEU A 349 -9.50 -12.46 22.16
N LEU A 350 -9.65 -11.56 21.19
CA LEU A 350 -8.69 -11.34 20.12
C LEU A 350 -8.00 -10.00 20.36
N MET A 351 -6.68 -10.06 20.59
CA MET A 351 -5.86 -8.87 20.65
C MET A 351 -5.15 -8.68 19.32
N THR A 352 -5.28 -7.50 18.74
CA THR A 352 -4.60 -7.10 17.52
C THR A 352 -3.58 -6.02 17.84
N VAL A 353 -2.34 -6.24 17.41
CA VAL A 353 -1.25 -5.25 17.48
C VAL A 353 -0.95 -4.80 16.06
N CYS A 354 -1.32 -3.56 15.73
CA CYS A 354 -1.01 -3.00 14.43
C CYS A 354 0.40 -2.37 14.47
N LEU A 355 1.30 -2.96 13.70
CA LEU A 355 2.70 -2.56 13.56
C LEU A 355 2.92 -1.58 12.40
N ASN A 356 1.97 -1.49 11.46
CA ASN A 356 2.13 -0.75 10.21
C ASN A 356 2.51 0.73 10.41
N ARG A 357 1.97 1.40 11.42
CA ARG A 357 2.32 2.80 11.70
C ARG A 357 3.73 2.95 12.29
N ALA A 358 4.13 2.05 13.16
CA ALA A 358 5.48 2.03 13.72
C ALA A 358 6.52 1.69 12.64
N ILE A 359 6.16 0.79 11.74
CA ILE A 359 6.98 0.35 10.62
C ILE A 359 7.09 1.44 9.53
N ALA A 360 5.99 2.05 9.11
CA ALA A 360 5.97 3.02 7.99
C ALA A 360 6.73 4.33 8.27
N GLU A 361 6.98 4.66 9.53
CA GLU A 361 7.64 5.89 9.92
C GLU A 361 9.00 5.67 10.61
N SER A 362 9.45 4.42 10.74
CA SER A 362 10.82 4.14 11.17
C SER A 362 11.79 4.71 10.14
N GLN A 363 12.79 5.43 10.62
CA GLN A 363 13.74 6.14 9.73
C GLN A 363 14.76 5.18 9.09
N THR A 364 14.84 3.96 9.58
CA THR A 364 15.75 2.94 9.05
C THR A 364 15.12 1.54 9.15
N THR A 365 15.30 0.76 8.11
CA THR A 365 14.87 -0.66 8.03
C THR A 365 15.45 -1.51 9.18
N GLY A 366 16.59 -1.13 9.74
CA GLY A 366 17.18 -1.80 10.90
C GLY A 366 16.38 -1.65 12.20
N GLU A 367 15.61 -0.57 12.37
CA GLU A 367 14.75 -0.36 13.55
C GLU A 367 13.48 -1.21 13.47
N GLU A 368 12.88 -1.35 12.29
CA GLU A 368 11.75 -2.25 12.06
C GLU A 368 12.10 -3.69 12.44
N ILE A 369 13.24 -4.15 11.97
CA ILE A 369 13.75 -5.48 12.25
C ILE A 369 13.88 -5.70 13.75
N ARG A 370 14.54 -4.76 14.43
CA ARG A 370 14.74 -4.85 15.88
C ARG A 370 13.39 -4.84 16.61
N LEU A 371 12.44 -4.02 16.15
CA LEU A 371 11.12 -3.95 16.75
C LEU A 371 10.37 -5.28 16.62
N LEU A 372 10.34 -5.87 15.43
CA LEU A 372 9.66 -7.14 15.19
C LEU A 372 10.30 -8.30 15.97
N VAL A 373 11.64 -8.41 15.93
CA VAL A 373 12.37 -9.43 16.70
C VAL A 373 12.11 -9.27 18.20
N LYS A 374 12.18 -8.03 18.70
CA LYS A 374 11.96 -7.76 20.14
C LYS A 374 10.52 -8.05 20.54
N ILE A 375 9.55 -7.67 19.74
CA ILE A 375 8.13 -8.01 19.97
C ILE A 375 7.95 -9.53 20.00
N GLY A 376 8.49 -10.27 19.04
CA GLY A 376 8.42 -11.72 19.00
C GLY A 376 8.99 -12.37 20.24
N VAL A 377 10.24 -12.01 20.62
CA VAL A 377 10.92 -12.54 21.79
C VAL A 377 10.20 -12.24 23.12
N GLU A 378 9.64 -11.04 23.26
CA GLU A 378 8.94 -10.68 24.49
C GLU A 378 7.53 -11.28 24.56
N LEU A 379 6.81 -11.38 23.42
CA LEU A 379 5.50 -12.02 23.39
C LEU A 379 5.54 -13.48 23.80
N VAL A 380 6.54 -14.24 23.36
CA VAL A 380 6.70 -15.66 23.78
C VAL A 380 6.74 -15.80 25.30
N LYS A 381 7.32 -14.83 26.00
CA LYS A 381 7.39 -14.84 27.47
C LYS A 381 6.07 -14.49 28.15
N LEU A 382 5.17 -13.82 27.43
CA LEU A 382 3.93 -13.25 27.96
C LEU A 382 2.69 -14.06 27.62
N ILE A 383 2.73 -14.80 26.51
CA ILE A 383 1.61 -15.64 26.06
C ILE A 383 1.57 -16.96 26.84
N ARG A 384 0.37 -17.46 27.05
CA ARG A 384 0.14 -18.77 27.67
C ARG A 384 0.24 -19.88 26.61
N GLU A 385 0.42 -21.12 27.04
CA GLU A 385 0.43 -22.29 26.14
C GLU A 385 -0.89 -22.46 25.36
N THR A 386 -1.98 -21.91 25.90
CA THR A 386 -3.31 -21.90 25.26
C THR A 386 -3.51 -20.77 24.26
N ASP A 387 -2.67 -19.76 24.31
CA ASP A 387 -2.77 -18.61 23.43
C ASP A 387 -2.14 -18.94 22.06
N THR A 388 -2.73 -18.42 21.01
CA THR A 388 -2.25 -18.65 19.64
C THR A 388 -2.08 -17.33 18.92
N ALA A 389 -1.05 -17.27 18.06
CA ALA A 389 -0.72 -16.06 17.33
C ALA A 389 -0.75 -16.28 15.81
N ALA A 390 -1.09 -15.23 15.08
CA ALA A 390 -0.93 -15.14 13.63
C ALA A 390 -0.38 -13.77 13.26
N TYR A 391 0.37 -13.70 12.18
CA TYR A 391 0.86 -12.44 11.63
C TYR A 391 0.40 -12.30 10.19
N ASP A 392 -0.19 -11.16 9.88
CA ASP A 392 -0.58 -10.83 8.52
C ASP A 392 -0.53 -9.32 8.30
N ARG A 393 0.14 -8.89 7.24
CA ARG A 393 0.16 -7.51 6.74
C ARG A 393 0.51 -6.45 7.80
N GLY A 394 1.50 -6.72 8.63
CA GLY A 394 1.91 -5.81 9.70
C GLY A 394 0.95 -5.76 10.88
N ASN A 395 0.01 -6.70 10.97
CA ASN A 395 -0.85 -6.93 12.13
C ASN A 395 -0.47 -8.25 12.79
N LEU A 396 -0.22 -8.20 14.08
CA LEU A 396 -0.05 -9.39 14.90
C LEU A 396 -1.35 -9.64 15.65
N TYR A 397 -1.92 -10.80 15.44
CA TYR A 397 -3.16 -11.27 16.07
C TYR A 397 -2.81 -12.26 17.17
N LEU A 398 -3.41 -12.08 18.33
CA LEU A 398 -3.24 -12.95 19.48
C LEU A 398 -4.62 -13.40 19.98
N LEU A 399 -4.94 -14.68 19.79
CA LEU A 399 -6.17 -15.28 20.29
C LEU A 399 -5.93 -15.80 21.70
N MET A 400 -6.67 -15.29 22.65
CA MET A 400 -6.51 -15.53 24.09
C MET A 400 -7.77 -16.19 24.66
N PRO A 401 -7.83 -17.52 24.72
CA PRO A 401 -8.95 -18.23 25.34
C PRO A 401 -8.99 -17.99 26.85
N ALA A 402 -10.18 -17.90 27.40
CA ALA A 402 -10.40 -17.66 28.83
C ALA A 402 -9.70 -16.42 29.40
N ALA A 403 -9.61 -15.36 28.58
CA ALA A 403 -8.97 -14.09 28.94
C ALA A 403 -9.99 -12.97 29.10
N THR A 404 -9.72 -12.06 30.03
CA THR A 404 -10.48 -10.84 30.25
C THR A 404 -9.77 -9.64 29.60
N ARG A 405 -10.48 -8.51 29.48
CA ARG A 405 -9.86 -7.26 29.01
C ARG A 405 -8.69 -6.81 29.91
N ALA A 406 -8.74 -7.14 31.21
CA ALA A 406 -7.64 -6.86 32.16
C ALA A 406 -6.40 -7.72 31.82
N ASP A 407 -6.58 -8.97 31.39
CA ASP A 407 -5.46 -9.83 30.95
C ASP A 407 -4.80 -9.25 29.69
N ALA A 408 -5.59 -8.79 28.71
CA ALA A 408 -5.07 -8.15 27.51
C ALA A 408 -4.32 -6.84 27.84
N GLN A 409 -4.84 -6.02 28.73
CA GLN A 409 -4.15 -4.80 29.20
C GLN A 409 -2.84 -5.13 29.94
N ALA A 410 -2.81 -6.21 30.71
CA ALA A 410 -1.59 -6.66 31.36
C ALA A 410 -0.52 -7.10 30.37
N VAL A 411 -0.90 -7.83 29.31
CA VAL A 411 0.00 -8.19 28.19
C VAL A 411 0.51 -6.94 27.50
N GLN A 412 -0.36 -6.01 27.14
CA GLN A 412 0.03 -4.73 26.52
C GLN A 412 1.01 -3.95 27.39
N SER A 413 0.71 -3.77 28.69
CA SER A 413 1.57 -3.01 29.60
C SER A 413 2.94 -3.65 29.77
N ARG A 414 3.01 -4.97 29.91
CA ARG A 414 4.29 -5.69 30.00
C ARG A 414 5.10 -5.58 28.73
N MET A 415 4.44 -5.68 27.58
CA MET A 415 5.10 -5.50 26.28
C MET A 415 5.66 -4.09 26.13
N MET A 416 4.86 -3.05 26.42
CA MET A 416 5.32 -1.67 26.36
C MET A 416 6.50 -1.43 27.28
N ASN A 417 6.48 -1.96 28.50
CA ASN A 417 7.60 -1.85 29.45
C ASN A 417 8.87 -2.55 28.95
N ALA A 418 8.75 -3.64 28.20
CA ALA A 418 9.88 -4.35 27.62
C ALA A 418 10.46 -3.65 26.38
N LEU A 419 9.64 -2.88 25.66
CA LEU A 419 10.04 -2.14 24.46
C LEU A 419 10.62 -0.76 24.77
N LEU A 420 10.10 -0.07 25.79
CA LEU A 420 10.51 1.28 26.20
C LEU A 420 12.03 1.50 26.37
N PRO A 421 12.82 0.54 26.95
CA PRO A 421 14.26 0.71 27.08
C PRO A 421 15.04 0.62 25.75
N VAL A 422 14.41 0.11 24.67
CA VAL A 422 15.06 -0.23 23.40
C VAL A 422 14.67 0.71 22.28
N PHE A 423 13.46 1.28 22.34
CA PHE A 423 12.88 2.07 21.25
C PHE A 423 12.44 3.46 21.76
N ASN A 424 12.49 4.44 20.87
CA ASN A 424 12.01 5.78 21.15
C ASN A 424 10.50 5.79 21.41
N ALA A 425 10.04 6.67 22.28
CA ALA A 425 8.63 6.83 22.63
C ALA A 425 7.76 7.04 21.37
N ASP A 426 8.23 7.84 20.42
CA ASP A 426 7.54 8.13 19.14
C ASP A 426 7.21 6.87 18.33
N ILE A 427 8.08 5.85 18.32
CA ILE A 427 7.83 4.58 17.64
C ILE A 427 6.78 3.78 18.39
N LEU A 428 6.84 3.80 19.72
CA LEU A 428 5.95 3.02 20.58
C LEU A 428 4.53 3.59 20.62
N GLU A 429 4.37 4.91 20.56
CA GLU A 429 3.07 5.59 20.49
C GLU A 429 2.30 5.25 19.19
N ARG A 430 3.00 4.78 18.18
CA ARG A 430 2.42 4.37 16.89
C ARG A 430 1.95 2.92 16.86
N LEU A 431 2.31 2.12 17.86
CA LEU A 431 1.75 0.79 18.04
C LEU A 431 0.29 0.91 18.47
N THR A 432 -0.61 0.47 17.62
CA THR A 432 -2.04 0.50 17.94
C THR A 432 -2.46 -0.87 18.47
N TRP A 433 -3.04 -0.88 19.66
CA TRP A 433 -3.50 -2.08 20.35
C TRP A 433 -5.02 -2.09 20.40
N ARG A 434 -5.61 -3.21 20.02
CA ARG A 434 -7.04 -3.47 20.17
C ARG A 434 -7.24 -4.82 20.85
N ALA A 435 -8.13 -4.88 21.83
CA ALA A 435 -8.56 -6.11 22.47
C ALA A 435 -10.09 -6.15 22.47
N GLU A 436 -10.65 -7.07 21.72
CA GLU A 436 -12.07 -7.20 21.50
C GLU A 436 -12.53 -8.63 21.83
N ALA A 437 -13.77 -8.79 22.30
CA ALA A 437 -14.34 -10.11 22.38
C ALA A 437 -14.44 -10.71 20.97
N VAL A 438 -14.17 -11.99 20.82
CA VAL A 438 -14.18 -12.65 19.51
C VAL A 438 -15.50 -12.45 18.79
N ASP A 439 -16.62 -12.43 19.51
CA ASP A 439 -17.96 -12.22 18.93
C ASP A 439 -18.10 -10.81 18.35
N GLU A 440 -17.61 -9.78 19.06
CA GLU A 440 -17.60 -8.38 18.61
C GLU A 440 -16.72 -8.24 17.35
N PHE A 441 -15.55 -8.87 17.37
CA PHE A 441 -14.64 -8.85 16.23
C PHE A 441 -15.24 -9.52 14.98
N LEU A 442 -15.84 -10.69 15.13
CA LEU A 442 -16.41 -11.42 13.99
C LEU A 442 -17.58 -10.67 13.34
N VAL A 443 -18.36 -9.92 14.11
CA VAL A 443 -19.43 -9.05 13.58
C VAL A 443 -18.84 -7.89 12.80
N SER A 444 -17.81 -7.22 13.33
CA SER A 444 -17.13 -6.10 12.65
C SER A 444 -16.38 -6.55 11.39
N ALA A 445 -15.72 -7.70 11.45
CA ALA A 445 -14.93 -8.25 10.33
C ALA A 445 -15.81 -8.78 9.18
N SER A 446 -17.04 -9.24 9.46
CA SER A 446 -17.99 -9.64 8.42
C SER A 446 -18.45 -8.47 7.55
N GLY A 447 -18.46 -7.26 8.09
CA GLY A 447 -18.77 -6.02 7.36
C GLY A 447 -17.60 -5.48 6.52
N THR A 448 -16.37 -5.93 6.77
CA THR A 448 -15.15 -5.41 6.11
C THR A 448 -14.55 -6.36 5.06
N GLY A 449 -15.17 -7.50 4.79
CA GLY A 449 -14.64 -8.46 3.80
C GLY A 449 -13.39 -9.23 4.24
N LEU A 450 -12.90 -9.03 5.47
CA LEU A 450 -11.73 -9.71 6.05
C LEU A 450 -11.98 -11.18 6.37
N VAL A 451 -13.23 -11.59 6.43
CA VAL A 451 -13.64 -12.97 6.65
C VAL A 451 -14.49 -13.40 5.47
N GLY A 452 -13.84 -14.05 4.50
CA GLY A 452 -14.51 -14.62 3.34
C GLY A 452 -15.69 -15.50 3.78
N ALA A 453 -16.86 -15.20 3.23
CA ALA A 453 -18.03 -16.03 3.34
C ALA A 453 -17.73 -17.37 2.67
N ARG A 454 -17.55 -18.42 3.48
CA ARG A 454 -17.93 -19.81 3.18
C ARG A 454 -18.02 -20.60 4.49
#